data_bc804983d9f2bb317570cb188a57a357
#
_entry.id   bc804983d9f2bb317570cb188a57a357
#
_cell.length_a   1.000
_cell.length_b   1.000
_cell.length_c   1.000
_cell.angle_alpha   90.00
_cell.angle_beta   90.00
_cell.angle_gamma   90.00
#
_symmetry.space_group_name_H-M   'P 1'
#
loop_
_entity.id
_entity.type
_entity.pdbx_description
1 polymer ?
#
loop_
_entity_poly.entity_id
_entity_poly.type
_entity_poly.pdbx_seq_one_letter_code
_entity_poly.pdbx_strand_id
1 'polypeptide(L)' 'MSNRFWVIGGEYTDTRFSQLIDGTEKMFGPFGDQSEARQVWDRIASETRSICTARFTIVQEGASG' A
#
# COMPACT_ATOMS: atom_id res chain seq x y z
N MET A 1 -12.78 -5.31 19.35
CA MET A 1 -11.62 -4.66 18.78
C MET A 1 -11.68 -4.62 17.31
N SER A 2 -11.47 -3.47 16.76
CA SER A 2 -11.54 -3.35 15.31
C SER A 2 -10.15 -3.39 14.73
N ASN A 3 -10.00 -4.17 13.71
CA ASN A 3 -8.77 -4.20 12.94
C ASN A 3 -8.88 -3.13 11.87
N ARG A 4 -7.77 -2.53 11.55
CA ARG A 4 -7.70 -1.55 10.48
C ARG A 4 -6.69 -2.00 9.45
N PHE A 5 -7.01 -1.72 8.20
CA PHE A 5 -6.16 -2.09 7.09
C PHE A 5 -5.76 -0.84 6.34
N TRP A 6 -4.51 -0.80 5.90
CA TRP A 6 -3.97 0.34 5.18
C TRP A 6 -3.29 -0.14 3.92
N VAL A 7 -3.33 0.68 2.88
CA VAL A 7 -2.55 0.42 1.67
C VAL A 7 -1.44 1.46 1.65
N ILE A 8 -0.21 1.00 1.73
CA ILE A 8 0.95 1.87 1.85
C ILE A 8 1.94 1.55 0.74
N GLY A 9 2.56 2.57 0.18
CA GLY A 9 3.58 2.36 -0.82
C GLY A 9 4.03 3.64 -1.47
N GLY A 10 4.64 3.49 -2.63
CA GLY A 10 5.16 4.61 -3.39
C GLY A 10 6.12 4.11 -4.45
N GLU A 11 6.99 5.00 -4.92
CA GLU A 11 8.00 4.65 -5.90
C GLU A 11 9.35 4.47 -5.21
N TYR A 12 10.07 3.45 -5.61
CA TYR A 12 11.36 3.14 -5.04
C TYR A 12 12.47 3.55 -6.00
N THR A 13 13.69 3.66 -5.50
CA THR A 13 14.82 4.11 -6.31
C THR A 13 15.20 3.09 -7.39
N ASP A 14 14.90 1.82 -7.14
CA ASP A 14 15.19 0.78 -8.11
C ASP A 14 14.25 -0.41 -7.85
N THR A 15 14.40 -1.45 -8.63
CA THR A 15 13.53 -2.62 -8.55
C THR A 15 13.81 -3.50 -7.33
N ARG A 16 14.78 -3.17 -6.52
CA ARG A 16 15.04 -3.90 -5.27
C ARG A 16 14.08 -3.49 -4.18
N PHE A 17 13.37 -2.38 -4.37
CA PHE A 17 12.40 -1.87 -3.41
C PHE A 17 13.01 -1.65 -2.02
N SER A 18 14.26 -1.24 -1.99
CA SER A 18 14.95 -1.05 -0.73
C SER A 18 14.88 0.36 -0.21
N GLN A 19 14.67 1.35 -1.08
CA GLN A 19 14.64 2.74 -0.67
C GLN A 19 13.55 3.49 -1.40
N LEU A 20 12.64 4.08 -0.64
CA LEU A 20 11.52 4.83 -1.18
C LEU A 20 11.97 6.22 -1.59
N ILE A 21 11.48 6.69 -2.72
CA ILE A 21 11.78 8.04 -3.18
C ILE A 21 10.93 9.02 -2.37
N ASP A 22 11.59 10.04 -1.81
CA ASP A 22 10.90 11.05 -1.01
C ASP A 22 9.80 11.73 -1.82
N GLY A 23 8.66 11.93 -1.19
CA GLY A 23 7.55 12.61 -1.81
C GLY A 23 6.62 11.72 -2.62
N THR A 24 6.99 10.46 -2.81
CA THR A 24 6.12 9.53 -3.54
C THR A 24 5.32 8.63 -2.61
N GLU A 25 5.64 8.65 -1.33
CA GLU A 25 4.97 7.79 -0.37
C GLU A 25 3.49 8.14 -0.25
N LYS A 26 2.66 7.12 -0.27
CA LYS A 26 1.21 7.30 -0.16
C LYS A 26 0.65 6.29 0.81
N MET A 27 -0.41 6.71 1.51
CA MET A 27 -1.08 5.87 2.48
C MET A 27 -2.58 6.05 2.31
N PHE A 28 -3.30 4.96 2.22
CA PHE A 28 -4.75 4.97 2.05
C PHE A 28 -5.39 4.17 3.18
N GLY A 29 -6.50 4.67 3.67
CA GLY A 29 -7.22 4.03 4.75
C GLY A 29 -7.58 5.02 5.84
N PRO A 30 -7.96 4.53 7.03
CA PRO A 30 -8.07 3.11 7.36
C PRO A 30 -9.33 2.47 6.77
N PHE A 31 -9.21 1.19 6.46
CA PHE A 31 -10.33 0.42 5.92
C PHE A 31 -10.83 -0.55 6.98
N GLY A 32 -12.13 -0.76 7.00
CA GLY A 32 -12.75 -1.58 8.02
C GLY A 32 -12.52 -3.07 7.82
N ASP A 33 -12.26 -3.50 6.60
CA ASP A 33 -11.98 -4.90 6.36
C ASP A 33 -10.96 -5.06 5.23
N GLN A 34 -10.45 -6.26 5.12
CA GLN A 34 -9.39 -6.56 4.17
C GLN A 34 -9.88 -6.47 2.73
N SER A 35 -11.14 -6.77 2.52
CA SER A 35 -11.73 -6.72 1.20
C SER A 35 -11.69 -5.31 0.63
N GLU A 36 -12.01 -4.31 1.44
CA GLU A 36 -11.93 -2.92 1.02
C GLU A 36 -10.50 -2.51 0.70
N ALA A 37 -9.57 -2.87 1.57
CA ALA A 37 -8.17 -2.54 1.36
C ALA A 37 -7.67 -3.17 0.06
N ARG A 38 -8.09 -4.40 -0.21
CA ARG A 38 -7.66 -5.10 -1.40
C ARG A 38 -8.21 -4.47 -2.67
N GLN A 39 -9.44 -3.97 -2.63
CA GLN A 39 -10.01 -3.28 -3.78
C GLN A 39 -9.21 -2.03 -4.12
N VAL A 40 -8.84 -1.28 -3.10
CA VAL A 40 -8.03 -0.08 -3.29
C VAL A 40 -6.64 -0.47 -3.79
N TRP A 41 -6.06 -1.51 -3.20
CA TRP A 41 -4.77 -2.01 -3.62
C TRP A 41 -4.77 -2.41 -5.10
N ASP A 42 -5.80 -3.14 -5.52
CA ASP A 42 -5.94 -3.57 -6.91
C ASP A 42 -6.00 -2.37 -7.86
N ARG A 43 -6.75 -1.35 -7.48
CA ARG A 43 -6.86 -0.16 -8.31
C ARG A 43 -5.51 0.54 -8.45
N ILE A 44 -4.83 0.73 -7.33
CA ILE A 44 -3.54 1.40 -7.33
C ILE A 44 -2.51 0.59 -8.08
N ALA A 45 -2.49 -0.71 -7.88
CA ALA A 45 -1.57 -1.59 -8.58
C ALA A 45 -1.78 -1.53 -10.09
N SER A 46 -3.05 -1.44 -10.52
CA SER A 46 -3.37 -1.28 -11.93
C SER A 46 -2.87 0.05 -12.47
N GLU A 47 -3.10 1.11 -11.71
CA GLU A 47 -2.71 2.46 -12.14
C GLU A 47 -1.19 2.62 -12.22
N THR A 48 -0.47 1.92 -11.37
CA THR A 48 0.98 2.03 -11.35
C THR A 48 1.69 0.89 -12.06
N ARG A 49 0.95 0.09 -12.80
CA ARG A 49 1.52 -1.07 -13.49
C ARG A 49 2.66 -0.70 -14.44
N SER A 50 2.56 0.46 -15.07
CA SER A 50 3.60 0.91 -16.00
C SER A 50 4.84 1.45 -15.29
N ILE A 51 4.78 1.60 -13.97
CA ILE A 51 5.91 2.10 -13.18
C ILE A 51 6.54 0.92 -12.47
N CYS A 52 7.61 0.38 -13.03
CA CYS A 52 8.16 -0.86 -12.51
C CYS A 52 8.79 -0.72 -11.12
N THR A 53 9.08 0.51 -10.68
CA THR A 53 9.62 0.74 -9.34
C THR A 53 8.54 1.11 -8.32
N ALA A 54 7.29 1.19 -8.72
CA ALA A 54 6.20 1.48 -7.79
C ALA A 54 5.73 0.19 -7.13
N ARG A 55 5.48 0.26 -5.84
CA ARG A 55 5.00 -0.90 -5.11
C ARG A 55 4.12 -0.48 -3.95
N PHE A 56 3.01 -1.21 -3.78
CA PHE A 56 2.09 -0.97 -2.68
C PHE A 56 1.81 -2.27 -1.95
N THR A 57 1.54 -2.18 -0.67
CA THR A 57 1.27 -3.35 0.15
C THR A 57 0.14 -3.06 1.11
N ILE A 58 -0.54 -4.11 1.55
CA ILE A 58 -1.61 -3.99 2.53
C ILE A 58 -1.02 -4.30 3.90
N VAL A 59 -1.28 -3.40 4.85
CA VAL A 59 -0.79 -3.55 6.21
C VAL A 59 -1.98 -3.62 7.15
N GLN A 60 -1.95 -4.53 8.09
CA GLN A 60 -2.99 -4.66 9.10
C GLN A 60 -2.53 -4.06 10.41
N GLU A 61 -3.37 -3.22 10.99
CA GLU A 61 -3.08 -2.54 12.24
C GLU A 61 -4.09 -2.95 13.29
N GLY A 62 -3.67 -2.97 14.54
CA GLY A 62 -4.60 -3.23 15.63
C GLY A 62 -4.88 -4.69 15.89
N ALA A 63 -4.14 -5.56 15.25
CA ALA A 63 -4.35 -6.99 15.38
C ALA A 63 -3.66 -7.59 16.56
N SER A 64 -2.87 -6.83 17.22
CA SER A 64 -2.09 -7.39 18.28
C SER A 64 -2.95 -7.57 19.46
N GLY A 65 -3.61 -8.38 19.50
CA GLY A 65 -4.35 -8.56 20.68
C GLY A 65 -3.53 -8.19 21.87
#